data_1f24b854a800d36899941ec78a8a59cf
#
_entry.id   1f24b854a800d36899941ec78a8a59cf
#
_cell.length_a   1.000
_cell.length_b   1.000
_cell.length_c   1.000
_cell.angle_alpha   90.00
_cell.angle_beta   90.00
_cell.angle_gamma   90.00
#
_symmetry.space_group_name_H-M   'P 1'
#
loop_
_entity.id
_entity.type
_entity.pdbx_description
1 polymer ?
#
loop_
_entity_poly.entity_id
_entity_poly.type
_entity_poly.pdbx_seq_one_letter_code
_entity_poly.pdbx_strand_id
1 'polypeptide(L)'
;MYKRQLLDDPFLVFATQNPIEQEGTYPLPEAQIDRFMMKLKVDYPSKDEELEILRKMAVINGETELTPVVHPSAIKEARQVVSDIYVDEKIEKYVVDLILATRNPHDYELGEISDLIAYGGSPRATIFLVLASRARAFLEGRGYVVPEDVRYVGFDILRHRIIPTYEAEAEEVSSEDLIQRLFDTIEVP
;
A
#
# COMPACT_ATOMS: atom_id res chain seq x y z
N MET A 1 5.00 -32.18 -17.05
CA MET A 1 3.60 -31.70 -17.09
C MET A 1 3.27 -31.13 -15.73
N TYR A 2 3.28 -29.79 -15.54
CA TYR A 2 2.97 -29.18 -14.25
C TYR A 2 1.46 -29.29 -14.02
N LYS A 3 1.05 -29.99 -12.95
CA LYS A 3 -0.35 -30.00 -12.52
C LYS A 3 -0.69 -28.63 -11.94
N ARG A 4 -1.51 -27.84 -12.62
CA ARG A 4 -2.11 -26.65 -12.05
C ARG A 4 -3.16 -27.10 -11.03
N GLN A 5 -2.90 -26.85 -9.76
CA GLN A 5 -3.92 -26.98 -8.72
C GLN A 5 -4.67 -25.65 -8.60
N LEU A 6 -5.99 -25.74 -8.46
CA LEU A 6 -6.79 -24.59 -8.05
C LEU A 6 -6.49 -24.30 -6.58
N LEU A 7 -6.20 -23.05 -6.27
CA LEU A 7 -6.07 -22.59 -4.90
C LEU A 7 -7.45 -22.25 -4.35
N ASP A 8 -7.59 -22.44 -3.05
CA ASP A 8 -8.83 -22.07 -2.36
C ASP A 8 -9.05 -20.54 -2.44
N ASP A 9 -10.30 -20.13 -2.50
CA ASP A 9 -10.70 -18.73 -2.51
C ASP A 9 -11.33 -18.38 -1.14
N PRO A 10 -10.89 -17.34 -0.43
CA PRO A 10 -9.89 -16.31 -0.81
C PRO A 10 -8.44 -16.80 -0.69
N PHE A 11 -7.60 -16.45 -1.68
CA PHE A 11 -6.16 -16.66 -1.66
C PHE A 11 -5.44 -15.33 -1.49
N LEU A 12 -4.54 -15.25 -0.52
CA LEU A 12 -3.76 -14.04 -0.19
C LEU A 12 -2.27 -14.39 -0.17
N VAL A 13 -1.44 -13.48 -0.66
CA VAL A 13 0.02 -13.59 -0.62
C VAL A 13 0.56 -12.50 0.28
N PHE A 14 1.26 -12.91 1.33
CA PHE A 14 2.03 -12.03 2.20
C PHE A 14 3.52 -12.38 2.05
N ALA A 15 4.35 -11.36 1.96
CA ALA A 15 5.80 -11.49 1.98
C ALA A 15 6.36 -10.50 3.00
N THR A 16 7.40 -10.90 3.72
CA THR A 16 8.12 -10.03 4.66
C THR A 16 9.51 -9.73 4.10
N GLN A 17 9.97 -8.51 4.32
CA GLN A 17 11.33 -8.08 4.06
C GLN A 17 11.92 -7.57 5.37
N ASN A 18 13.11 -8.04 5.72
CA ASN A 18 13.86 -7.47 6.83
C ASN A 18 14.94 -6.53 6.25
N PRO A 19 14.85 -5.21 6.46
CA PRO A 19 15.82 -4.27 5.93
C PRO A 19 17.23 -4.43 6.54
N ILE A 20 17.35 -5.08 7.69
CA ILE A 20 18.62 -5.26 8.41
C ILE A 20 19.41 -6.45 7.83
N GLU A 21 18.74 -7.46 7.29
CA GLU A 21 19.37 -8.67 6.74
C GLU A 21 19.63 -8.56 5.23
N GLN A 22 20.30 -7.49 4.78
CA GLN A 22 20.62 -7.31 3.36
C GLN A 22 21.83 -8.12 2.89
N GLU A 23 22.66 -8.64 3.80
CA GLU A 23 23.80 -9.47 3.42
C GLU A 23 23.34 -10.86 2.97
N GLY A 24 23.46 -11.12 1.66
CA GLY A 24 23.21 -12.42 1.03
C GLY A 24 21.81 -12.61 0.42
N THR A 25 20.93 -11.62 0.46
CA THR A 25 19.64 -11.68 -0.23
C THR A 25 19.61 -10.75 -1.44
N TYR A 26 19.16 -11.27 -2.59
CA TYR A 26 18.91 -10.40 -3.75
C TYR A 26 17.55 -9.71 -3.57
N PRO A 27 17.46 -8.37 -3.68
CA PRO A 27 16.18 -7.69 -3.68
C PRO A 27 15.33 -8.19 -4.85
N LEU A 28 14.03 -8.32 -4.62
CA LEU A 28 13.11 -8.66 -5.70
C LEU A 28 13.17 -7.57 -6.78
N PRO A 29 13.18 -7.94 -8.07
CA PRO A 29 13.08 -6.96 -9.15
C PRO A 29 11.83 -6.09 -8.99
N GLU A 30 11.95 -4.80 -9.32
CA GLU A 30 10.86 -3.81 -9.19
C GLU A 30 9.54 -4.27 -9.84
N ALA A 31 9.62 -4.91 -11.02
CA ALA A 31 8.46 -5.46 -11.70
C ALA A 31 7.74 -6.58 -10.92
N GLN A 32 8.42 -7.24 -9.98
CA GLN A 32 7.82 -8.24 -9.10
C GLN A 32 7.21 -7.56 -7.87
N ILE A 33 7.88 -6.55 -7.31
CA ILE A 33 7.40 -5.78 -6.17
C ILE A 33 6.12 -5.01 -6.56
N ASP A 34 6.05 -4.41 -7.75
CA ASP A 34 4.88 -3.70 -8.27
C ASP A 34 3.60 -4.57 -8.33
N ARG A 35 3.74 -5.91 -8.32
CA ARG A 35 2.59 -6.83 -8.29
C ARG A 35 1.94 -6.95 -6.91
N PHE A 36 2.64 -6.63 -5.83
CA PHE A 36 2.06 -6.56 -4.50
C PHE A 36 1.20 -5.30 -4.38
N MET A 37 0.02 -5.45 -3.81
CA MET A 37 -0.93 -4.33 -3.69
C MET A 37 -0.40 -3.23 -2.78
N MET A 38 0.10 -3.61 -1.62
CA MET A 38 0.57 -2.71 -0.55
C MET A 38 1.94 -3.12 -0.04
N LYS A 39 2.72 -2.14 0.42
CA LYS A 39 3.91 -2.33 1.25
C LYS A 39 3.69 -1.62 2.57
N LEU A 40 3.45 -2.41 3.61
CA LEU A 40 3.23 -1.89 4.96
C LEU A 40 4.57 -1.72 5.67
N LYS A 41 4.75 -0.62 6.39
CA LYS A 41 5.84 -0.45 7.35
C LYS A 41 5.37 -0.98 8.70
N VAL A 42 6.20 -1.79 9.32
CA VAL A 42 5.98 -2.28 10.68
C VAL A 42 7.14 -1.79 11.52
N ASP A 43 6.86 -0.86 12.40
CA ASP A 43 7.85 -0.30 13.32
C ASP A 43 7.97 -1.17 14.58
N TYR A 44 8.98 -0.85 15.42
CA TYR A 44 9.10 -1.47 16.72
C TYR A 44 7.89 -1.14 17.60
N PRO A 45 7.46 -2.09 18.47
CA PRO A 45 6.37 -1.83 19.38
C PRO A 45 6.73 -0.70 20.37
N SER A 46 5.72 0.02 20.81
CA SER A 46 5.85 0.98 21.91
C SER A 46 6.21 0.27 23.22
N LYS A 47 6.69 1.01 24.22
CA LYS A 47 7.03 0.44 25.53
C LYS A 47 5.90 -0.36 26.18
N ASP A 48 4.67 0.11 26.03
CA ASP A 48 3.50 -0.55 26.63
C ASP A 48 3.13 -1.83 25.85
N GLU A 49 3.20 -1.80 24.54
CA GLU A 49 3.02 -2.98 23.68
C GLU A 49 4.13 -4.03 23.92
N GLU A 50 5.39 -3.59 24.07
CA GLU A 50 6.50 -4.50 24.36
C GLU A 50 6.32 -5.18 25.73
N LEU A 51 5.79 -4.45 26.73
CA LEU A 51 5.44 -5.00 28.01
C LEU A 51 4.30 -6.03 27.92
N GLU A 52 3.32 -5.80 27.07
CA GLU A 52 2.28 -6.78 26.77
C GLU A 52 2.83 -8.03 26.09
N ILE A 53 3.70 -7.86 25.09
CA ILE A 53 4.37 -8.95 24.40
C ILE A 53 5.16 -9.78 25.41
N LEU A 54 5.96 -9.14 26.27
CA LEU A 54 6.71 -9.81 27.32
C LEU A 54 5.79 -10.66 28.22
N ARG A 55 4.68 -10.09 28.68
CA ARG A 55 3.73 -10.79 29.57
C ARG A 55 3.04 -11.97 28.89
N LYS A 56 2.76 -11.87 27.59
CA LYS A 56 2.10 -12.93 26.80
C LYS A 56 3.06 -14.02 26.36
N MET A 57 4.29 -13.66 25.98
CA MET A 57 5.21 -14.56 25.28
C MET A 57 6.29 -15.15 26.17
N ALA A 58 6.66 -14.50 27.30
CA ALA A 58 7.68 -14.99 28.22
C ALA A 58 7.13 -16.05 29.19
N VAL A 59 6.28 -16.94 28.70
CA VAL A 59 5.69 -18.04 29.46
C VAL A 59 6.19 -19.36 28.88
N ILE A 60 6.82 -20.16 29.70
CA ILE A 60 7.29 -21.52 29.31
C ILE A 60 6.03 -22.38 29.11
N ASN A 61 5.84 -22.93 27.91
CA ASN A 61 4.69 -23.72 27.48
C ASN A 61 3.36 -22.96 27.38
N GLY A 62 3.39 -21.61 27.18
CA GLY A 62 2.21 -20.84 26.85
C GLY A 62 1.81 -21.09 25.38
N GLU A 63 0.74 -21.82 25.15
CA GLU A 63 0.10 -21.88 23.83
C GLU A 63 -0.83 -20.66 23.67
N THR A 64 -0.62 -19.88 22.61
CA THR A 64 -1.56 -18.84 22.25
C THR A 64 -2.66 -19.48 21.39
N GLU A 65 -3.79 -19.81 21.99
CA GLU A 65 -4.97 -20.23 21.24
C GLU A 65 -5.52 -19.08 20.42
N LEU A 66 -5.51 -19.23 19.09
CA LEU A 66 -6.13 -18.28 18.17
C LEU A 66 -7.54 -18.78 17.84
N THR A 67 -8.54 -17.96 18.11
CA THR A 67 -9.92 -18.23 17.71
C THR A 67 -10.23 -17.50 16.39
N PRO A 68 -10.81 -18.19 15.37
CA PRO A 68 -11.24 -17.53 14.15
C PRO A 68 -12.32 -16.47 14.46
N VAL A 69 -12.11 -15.25 13.98
CA VAL A 69 -13.07 -14.13 14.17
C VAL A 69 -13.96 -13.92 12.94
N VAL A 70 -13.55 -14.42 11.78
CA VAL A 70 -14.27 -14.27 10.51
C VAL A 70 -14.19 -15.56 9.71
N HIS A 71 -15.31 -15.99 9.14
CA HIS A 71 -15.35 -17.12 8.22
C HIS A 71 -14.97 -16.67 6.79
N PRO A 72 -14.29 -17.49 5.97
CA PRO A 72 -13.93 -17.15 4.59
C PRO A 72 -15.11 -16.70 3.71
N SER A 73 -16.32 -17.21 3.94
CA SER A 73 -17.52 -16.77 3.21
C SER A 73 -17.85 -15.29 3.44
N ALA A 74 -17.66 -14.78 4.67
CA ALA A 74 -17.90 -13.37 4.97
C ALA A 74 -16.93 -12.44 4.22
N ILE A 75 -15.68 -12.89 3.98
CA ILE A 75 -14.71 -12.16 3.16
C ILE A 75 -15.19 -12.10 1.70
N LYS A 76 -15.77 -13.18 1.17
CA LYS A 76 -16.32 -13.21 -0.19
C LYS A 76 -17.52 -12.26 -0.32
N GLU A 77 -18.41 -12.26 0.65
CA GLU A 77 -19.56 -11.35 0.71
C GLU A 77 -19.09 -9.89 0.80
N ALA A 78 -18.10 -9.59 1.67
CA ALA A 78 -17.52 -8.27 1.78
C ALA A 78 -16.89 -7.80 0.46
N ARG A 79 -16.18 -8.67 -0.26
CA ARG A 79 -15.62 -8.36 -1.60
C ARG A 79 -16.70 -7.93 -2.60
N GLN A 80 -17.88 -8.56 -2.54
CA GLN A 80 -18.99 -8.16 -3.41
C GLN A 80 -19.49 -6.76 -3.04
N VAL A 81 -19.69 -6.49 -1.77
CA VAL A 81 -20.09 -5.16 -1.29
C VAL A 81 -19.06 -4.09 -1.65
N VAL A 82 -17.77 -4.39 -1.46
CA VAL A 82 -16.67 -3.47 -1.83
C VAL A 82 -16.67 -3.16 -3.33
N SER A 83 -17.01 -4.14 -4.19
CA SER A 83 -17.09 -3.89 -5.64
C SER A 83 -18.22 -2.93 -6.03
N ASP A 84 -19.29 -2.88 -5.24
CA ASP A 84 -20.47 -2.05 -5.48
C ASP A 84 -20.34 -0.62 -4.90
N ILE A 85 -19.27 -0.35 -4.13
CA ILE A 85 -19.00 0.99 -3.59
C ILE A 85 -18.75 1.98 -4.72
N TYR A 86 -19.51 3.08 -4.68
CA TYR A 86 -19.47 4.11 -5.70
C TYR A 86 -18.16 4.90 -5.67
N VAL A 87 -17.62 5.17 -6.85
CA VAL A 87 -16.49 6.07 -7.05
C VAL A 87 -16.92 7.12 -8.06
N ASP A 88 -16.87 8.39 -7.67
CA ASP A 88 -17.18 9.50 -8.55
C ASP A 88 -16.09 9.67 -9.61
N GLU A 89 -16.47 10.09 -10.83
CA GLU A 89 -15.53 10.34 -11.93
C GLU A 89 -14.42 11.34 -11.55
N LYS A 90 -14.73 12.31 -10.67
CA LYS A 90 -13.74 13.27 -10.18
C LYS A 90 -12.66 12.57 -9.32
N ILE A 91 -13.04 11.57 -8.49
CA ILE A 91 -12.10 10.78 -7.73
C ILE A 91 -11.25 9.90 -8.66
N GLU A 92 -11.85 9.33 -9.71
CA GLU A 92 -11.10 8.56 -10.71
C GLU A 92 -10.07 9.44 -11.42
N LYS A 93 -10.44 10.65 -11.83
CA LYS A 93 -9.53 11.64 -12.42
C LYS A 93 -8.41 12.02 -11.46
N TYR A 94 -8.73 12.33 -10.21
CA TYR A 94 -7.77 12.66 -9.16
C TYR A 94 -6.72 11.54 -8.97
N VAL A 95 -7.16 10.28 -8.92
CA VAL A 95 -6.25 9.13 -8.81
C VAL A 95 -5.36 9.00 -10.05
N VAL A 96 -5.91 9.25 -11.24
CA VAL A 96 -5.12 9.24 -12.50
C VAL A 96 -4.10 10.36 -12.49
N ASP A 97 -4.48 11.58 -12.09
CA ASP A 97 -3.60 12.74 -12.03
C ASP A 97 -2.46 12.53 -11.03
N LEU A 98 -2.74 11.97 -9.85
CA LEU A 98 -1.72 11.57 -8.89
C LEU A 98 -0.65 10.66 -9.52
N ILE A 99 -1.06 9.65 -10.28
CA ILE A 99 -0.12 8.72 -10.89
C ILE A 99 0.60 9.32 -12.11
N LEU A 100 -0.07 10.12 -12.92
CA LEU A 100 0.56 10.84 -14.03
C LEU A 100 1.59 11.84 -13.53
N ALA A 101 1.30 12.54 -12.43
CA ALA A 101 2.24 13.48 -11.79
C ALA A 101 3.55 12.81 -11.36
N THR A 102 3.51 11.52 -10.97
CA THR A 102 4.75 10.77 -10.67
C THR A 102 5.63 10.50 -11.88
N ARG A 103 5.05 10.54 -13.10
CA ARG A 103 5.76 10.26 -14.37
C ARG A 103 6.17 11.54 -15.10
N ASN A 104 5.33 12.57 -15.00
CA ASN A 104 5.50 13.85 -15.65
C ASN A 104 5.29 14.99 -14.64
N PRO A 105 6.17 15.18 -13.64
CA PRO A 105 5.95 16.16 -12.58
C PRO A 105 5.79 17.59 -13.10
N HIS A 106 6.48 17.94 -14.19
CA HIS A 106 6.40 19.28 -14.80
C HIS A 106 4.99 19.66 -15.27
N ASP A 107 4.17 18.69 -15.68
CA ASP A 107 2.81 18.94 -16.14
C ASP A 107 1.84 19.25 -14.99
N TYR A 108 2.29 19.07 -13.75
CA TYR A 108 1.49 19.14 -12.51
C TYR A 108 2.06 20.12 -11.47
N GLU A 109 2.81 21.12 -11.88
CA GLU A 109 3.45 22.11 -10.98
C GLU A 109 4.43 21.49 -9.95
N LEU A 110 4.95 20.29 -10.23
CA LEU A 110 5.87 19.52 -9.40
C LEU A 110 7.27 19.45 -10.01
N GLY A 111 7.68 20.47 -10.77
CA GLY A 111 8.98 20.48 -11.45
C GLY A 111 10.17 20.29 -10.52
N GLU A 112 10.06 20.74 -9.26
CA GLU A 112 11.13 20.62 -8.27
C GLU A 112 11.42 19.17 -7.84
N ILE A 113 10.47 18.23 -8.03
CA ILE A 113 10.70 16.81 -7.72
C ILE A 113 10.99 15.98 -8.95
N SER A 114 11.06 16.58 -10.15
CA SER A 114 11.26 15.85 -11.40
C SER A 114 12.58 15.07 -11.41
N ASP A 115 13.65 15.69 -10.95
CA ASP A 115 14.98 15.09 -10.91
C ASP A 115 15.16 14.12 -9.72
N LEU A 116 14.18 14.10 -8.80
CA LEU A 116 14.20 13.25 -7.60
C LEU A 116 13.47 11.90 -7.82
N ILE A 117 12.72 11.72 -8.92
CA ILE A 117 11.97 10.50 -9.22
C ILE A 117 12.65 9.76 -10.37
N ALA A 118 13.25 8.60 -10.09
CA ALA A 118 13.80 7.72 -11.10
C ALA A 118 12.70 6.97 -11.87
N TYR A 119 11.71 6.45 -11.15
CA TYR A 119 10.55 5.76 -11.73
C TYR A 119 9.27 6.14 -10.99
N GLY A 120 8.25 6.53 -11.75
CA GLY A 120 6.89 6.80 -11.25
C GLY A 120 6.00 5.56 -11.22
N GLY A 121 4.79 5.71 -10.69
CA GLY A 121 3.82 4.65 -10.54
C GLY A 121 3.36 4.04 -11.86
N SER A 122 3.18 2.72 -11.92
CA SER A 122 2.59 2.01 -13.07
C SER A 122 1.06 2.15 -13.09
N PRO A 123 0.36 1.75 -14.17
CA PRO A 123 -1.11 1.70 -14.20
C PRO A 123 -1.72 0.80 -13.10
N ARG A 124 -0.95 -0.14 -12.53
CA ARG A 124 -1.38 -0.90 -11.35
C ARG A 124 -1.59 -0.03 -10.13
N ALA A 125 -0.78 1.00 -9.96
CA ALA A 125 -0.96 1.96 -8.86
C ALA A 125 -2.33 2.61 -8.91
N THR A 126 -2.78 3.08 -10.09
CA THR A 126 -4.11 3.64 -10.31
C THR A 126 -5.21 2.65 -9.91
N ILE A 127 -5.11 1.39 -10.39
CA ILE A 127 -6.08 0.34 -10.09
C ILE A 127 -6.11 0.04 -8.58
N PHE A 128 -4.95 -0.11 -7.96
CA PHE A 128 -4.86 -0.45 -6.54
C PHE A 128 -5.30 0.68 -5.63
N LEU A 129 -5.06 1.95 -5.99
CA LEU A 129 -5.60 3.09 -5.26
C LEU A 129 -7.12 3.07 -5.24
N VAL A 130 -7.78 2.86 -6.38
CA VAL A 130 -9.25 2.79 -6.42
C VAL A 130 -9.78 1.59 -5.63
N LEU A 131 -9.19 0.40 -5.80
CA LEU A 131 -9.64 -0.80 -5.10
C LEU A 131 -9.47 -0.68 -3.57
N ALA A 132 -8.34 -0.17 -3.11
CA ALA A 132 -8.08 0.00 -1.68
C ALA A 132 -8.92 1.13 -1.08
N SER A 133 -9.18 2.22 -1.82
CA SER A 133 -10.08 3.29 -1.38
C SER A 133 -11.52 2.80 -1.21
N ARG A 134 -12.01 1.94 -2.09
CA ARG A 134 -13.30 1.27 -1.91
C ARG A 134 -13.32 0.41 -0.64
N ALA A 135 -12.27 -0.38 -0.41
CA ALA A 135 -12.16 -1.20 0.79
C ALA A 135 -12.10 -0.33 2.06
N ARG A 136 -11.41 0.82 2.01
CA ARG A 136 -11.38 1.79 3.11
C ARG A 136 -12.76 2.38 3.38
N ALA A 137 -13.46 2.83 2.35
CA ALA A 137 -14.83 3.35 2.47
C ALA A 137 -15.78 2.31 3.09
N PHE A 138 -15.66 1.03 2.68
CA PHE A 138 -16.40 -0.08 3.27
C PHE A 138 -16.13 -0.23 4.77
N LEU A 139 -14.86 -0.21 5.19
CA LEU A 139 -14.48 -0.32 6.60
C LEU A 139 -14.98 0.86 7.44
N GLU A 140 -15.13 2.03 6.82
CA GLU A 140 -15.75 3.22 7.45
C GLU A 140 -17.29 3.22 7.39
N GLY A 141 -17.90 2.16 6.86
CA GLY A 141 -19.36 2.03 6.74
C GLY A 141 -19.98 2.97 5.70
N ARG A 142 -19.21 3.43 4.71
CA ARG A 142 -19.68 4.31 3.62
C ARG A 142 -19.89 3.56 2.31
N GLY A 143 -20.91 3.95 1.56
CA GLY A 143 -21.20 3.40 0.23
C GLY A 143 -20.49 4.13 -0.93
N TYR A 144 -19.62 5.07 -0.64
CA TYR A 144 -18.88 5.88 -1.64
C TYR A 144 -17.48 6.24 -1.14
N VAL A 145 -16.57 6.45 -2.09
CA VAL A 145 -15.18 6.86 -1.85
C VAL A 145 -15.09 8.37 -1.73
N VAL A 146 -14.24 8.84 -0.83
CA VAL A 146 -13.85 10.26 -0.68
C VAL A 146 -12.34 10.41 -0.89
N PRO A 147 -11.83 11.63 -1.20
CA PRO A 147 -10.41 11.86 -1.42
C PRO A 147 -9.51 11.41 -0.25
N GLU A 148 -10.01 11.52 0.98
CA GLU A 148 -9.31 11.10 2.20
C GLU A 148 -9.03 9.59 2.21
N ASP A 149 -9.89 8.77 1.59
CA ASP A 149 -9.65 7.34 1.45
C ASP A 149 -8.43 7.08 0.55
N VAL A 150 -8.33 7.83 -0.56
CA VAL A 150 -7.19 7.75 -1.49
C VAL A 150 -5.90 8.14 -0.78
N ARG A 151 -5.91 9.24 -0.02
CA ARG A 151 -4.75 9.69 0.77
C ARG A 151 -4.36 8.68 1.83
N TYR A 152 -5.33 8.10 2.54
CA TYR A 152 -5.09 7.13 3.60
C TYR A 152 -4.34 5.88 3.10
N VAL A 153 -4.77 5.31 1.97
CA VAL A 153 -4.15 4.10 1.42
C VAL A 153 -2.94 4.39 0.53
N GLY A 154 -2.76 5.66 0.15
CA GLY A 154 -1.83 6.07 -0.88
C GLY A 154 -0.38 5.79 -0.54
N PHE A 155 0.06 6.05 0.69
CA PHE A 155 1.43 5.76 1.12
C PHE A 155 1.76 4.26 1.00
N ASP A 156 0.88 3.40 1.45
CA ASP A 156 1.09 1.95 1.42
C ASP A 156 1.11 1.38 -0.01
N ILE A 157 0.40 2.04 -0.93
CA ILE A 157 0.35 1.62 -2.34
C ILE A 157 1.52 2.21 -3.13
N LEU A 158 1.95 3.43 -2.85
CA LEU A 158 2.89 4.16 -3.68
C LEU A 158 4.35 4.02 -3.24
N ARG A 159 4.65 3.81 -1.93
CA ARG A 159 6.03 3.83 -1.41
C ARG A 159 7.00 2.83 -2.06
N HIS A 160 6.51 1.77 -2.66
CA HIS A 160 7.31 0.77 -3.37
C HIS A 160 7.21 0.88 -4.89
N ARG A 161 6.57 1.94 -5.39
CA ARG A 161 6.35 2.21 -6.81
C ARG A 161 6.98 3.50 -7.27
N ILE A 162 7.12 4.45 -6.36
CA ILE A 162 7.86 5.70 -6.60
C ILE A 162 9.29 5.44 -6.13
N ILE A 163 10.20 5.32 -7.09
CA ILE A 163 11.61 5.02 -6.84
C ILE A 163 12.37 6.34 -6.88
N PRO A 164 12.99 6.77 -5.77
CA PRO A 164 13.84 7.95 -5.74
C PRO A 164 15.12 7.78 -6.58
N THR A 165 15.70 8.88 -7.01
CA THR A 165 17.04 8.92 -7.62
C THR A 165 18.11 8.90 -6.55
N TYR A 166 19.38 8.68 -6.96
CA TYR A 166 20.54 8.84 -6.07
C TYR A 166 20.69 10.27 -5.53
N GLU A 167 20.23 11.27 -6.30
CA GLU A 167 20.21 12.67 -5.87
C GLU A 167 19.21 12.86 -4.74
N ALA A 168 18.01 12.28 -4.85
CA ALA A 168 17.04 12.29 -3.77
C ALA A 168 17.59 11.61 -2.50
N GLU A 169 18.27 10.47 -2.63
CA GLU A 169 18.92 9.79 -1.50
C GLU A 169 20.01 10.66 -0.86
N ALA A 170 20.80 11.37 -1.67
CA ALA A 170 21.84 12.27 -1.17
C ALA A 170 21.26 13.51 -0.44
N GLU A 171 20.05 13.93 -0.81
CA GLU A 171 19.29 14.99 -0.16
C GLU A 171 18.39 14.49 1.00
N GLU A 172 18.50 13.21 1.34
CA GLU A 172 17.67 12.55 2.36
C GLU A 172 16.16 12.60 2.08
N VAL A 173 15.77 12.71 0.78
CA VAL A 173 14.37 12.73 0.33
C VAL A 173 13.90 11.30 0.11
N SER A 174 12.95 10.87 0.92
CA SER A 174 12.37 9.53 0.84
C SER A 174 11.22 9.45 -0.17
N SER A 175 10.81 8.21 -0.52
CA SER A 175 9.61 8.00 -1.33
C SER A 175 8.35 8.57 -0.67
N GLU A 176 8.27 8.54 0.66
CA GLU A 176 7.17 9.12 1.41
C GLU A 176 7.12 10.65 1.30
N ASP A 177 8.28 11.32 1.30
CA ASP A 177 8.33 12.78 1.12
C ASP A 177 7.85 13.18 -0.27
N LEU A 178 8.21 12.40 -1.30
CA LEU A 178 7.72 12.60 -2.66
C LEU A 178 6.19 12.37 -2.75
N ILE A 179 5.67 11.33 -2.12
CA ILE A 179 4.22 11.05 -2.05
C ILE A 179 3.50 12.19 -1.32
N GLN A 180 4.05 12.69 -0.23
CA GLN A 180 3.47 13.80 0.50
C GLN A 180 3.35 15.05 -0.37
N ARG A 181 4.41 15.41 -1.13
CA ARG A 181 4.39 16.56 -2.06
C ARG A 181 3.33 16.39 -3.16
N LEU A 182 3.17 15.16 -3.70
CA LEU A 182 2.10 14.85 -4.67
C LEU A 182 0.72 15.14 -4.07
N PHE A 183 0.45 14.65 -2.86
CA PHE A 183 -0.83 14.87 -2.19
C PHE A 183 -1.09 16.32 -1.79
N ASP A 184 -0.05 17.11 -1.57
CA ASP A 184 -0.19 18.52 -1.18
C ASP A 184 -0.37 19.44 -2.38
N THR A 185 0.09 19.01 -3.58
CA THR A 185 0.05 19.83 -4.81
C THR A 185 -1.14 19.48 -5.70
N ILE A 186 -1.45 18.19 -5.87
CA ILE A 186 -2.55 17.79 -6.77
C ILE A 186 -3.89 18.19 -6.15
N GLU A 187 -4.68 18.95 -6.95
CA GLU A 187 -5.96 19.48 -6.53
C GLU A 187 -6.94 18.36 -6.15
N VAL A 188 -7.53 18.50 -4.97
CA VAL A 188 -8.54 17.58 -4.44
C VAL A 188 -9.91 17.96 -5.02
N PRO A 189 -10.67 17.02 -5.59
CA PRO A 189 -11.96 17.29 -6.23
C PRO A 189 -13.07 17.67 -5.26
#